data_d6f90aa28e0ba2fd972cf76d92d5507c
#
_entry.id   d6f90aa28e0ba2fd972cf76d92d5507c
#
_cell.length_a   1.000
_cell.length_b   1.000
_cell.length_c   1.000
_cell.angle_alpha   90.00
_cell.angle_beta   90.00
_cell.angle_gamma   90.00
#
_symmetry.space_group_name_H-M   'P 1'
#
loop_
_entity.id
_entity.type
_entity.pdbx_description
1 polymer ?
#
loop_
_entity_poly.entity_id
_entity_poly.type
_entity_poly.pdbx_seq_one_letter_code
_entity_poly.pdbx_strand_id
1 'polypeptide(L)'
;MSDSLSSLPVSDGGQFPSIGLGTWKIPDDVLPTLIPEAVSLGYRHFDCACDYGNEPAVGKGIANALEAGTVSREDLWITSKLWNTYHHPDHVRAACERSLQDLGLDELDLYLIHFPVTLAYVPFEERYPPGWFFDPEAENPSMKHVDVPYADTWGAMEELVDGGLVKRIGVCNLGTAMLRDLKSYARIQPSVLQVEMHPYLTQQNLLRFCQEQDIAVTAFSPFGASSYVPLSMADANESLFDDADIQSIAAKYGKTVGQIALRWAVQRGTVAIPKTQTVSHLQENIEIYDFGLSEEDMLTIDQMNRDRRFNDPAEFGEAAFNTFYPIFD
;
A
#
# COMPACT_ATOMS: atom_id res chain seq x y z
N MET A 1 1.63 -13.93 27.23
CA MET A 1 2.03 -12.51 27.12
C MET A 1 1.86 -12.18 25.65
N SER A 2 0.91 -11.33 25.30
CA SER A 2 0.74 -10.87 23.93
C SER A 2 1.86 -9.86 23.68
N ASP A 3 2.94 -10.30 23.05
CA ASP A 3 3.89 -9.37 22.48
C ASP A 3 3.10 -8.57 21.44
N SER A 4 2.97 -7.24 21.69
CA SER A 4 2.45 -6.33 20.69
C SER A 4 3.32 -6.51 19.45
N LEU A 5 2.68 -6.80 18.30
CA LEU A 5 3.38 -6.83 17.02
C LEU A 5 4.26 -5.59 16.91
N SER A 6 5.46 -5.75 16.38
CA SER A 6 6.38 -4.62 16.19
C SER A 6 5.68 -3.50 15.41
N SER A 7 5.87 -2.28 15.84
CA SER A 7 5.38 -1.08 15.17
C SER A 7 6.53 -0.12 14.88
N LEU A 8 6.35 0.72 13.86
CA LEU A 8 7.29 1.79 13.53
C LEU A 8 6.72 3.12 14.05
N PRO A 9 7.56 3.99 14.64
CA PRO A 9 7.12 5.33 14.97
C PRO A 9 6.84 6.12 13.68
N VAL A 10 5.79 6.94 13.72
CA VAL A 10 5.54 7.97 12.71
C VAL A 10 5.80 9.35 13.30
N SER A 11 5.96 10.36 12.44
CA SER A 11 6.44 11.70 12.81
C SER A 11 5.66 12.40 13.91
N ASP A 12 4.38 12.04 14.13
CA ASP A 12 3.50 12.57 15.18
C ASP A 12 3.53 11.77 16.50
N GLY A 13 4.42 10.77 16.59
CA GLY A 13 4.54 9.86 17.73
C GLY A 13 3.58 8.68 17.74
N GLY A 14 2.72 8.54 16.72
CA GLY A 14 1.88 7.36 16.53
C GLY A 14 2.69 6.10 16.27
N GLN A 15 2.05 4.94 16.43
CA GLN A 15 2.66 3.63 16.20
C GLN A 15 2.03 2.97 14.98
N PHE A 16 2.80 2.79 13.92
CA PHE A 16 2.36 2.17 12.67
C PHE A 16 2.67 0.67 12.71
N PRO A 17 1.66 -0.23 12.72
CA PRO A 17 1.91 -1.67 12.76
C PRO A 17 2.76 -2.11 11.57
N SER A 18 3.86 -2.80 11.81
CA SER A 18 4.86 -3.13 10.79
C SER A 18 4.43 -4.23 9.80
N ILE A 19 3.35 -4.97 10.12
CA ILE A 19 2.66 -5.86 9.18
C ILE A 19 1.20 -5.44 9.08
N GLY A 20 0.72 -5.26 7.84
CA GLY A 20 -0.68 -5.03 7.51
C GLY A 20 -1.22 -6.06 6.53
N LEU A 21 -2.54 -6.09 6.36
CA LEU A 21 -3.21 -6.86 5.31
C LEU A 21 -3.52 -5.92 4.13
N GLY A 22 -2.89 -6.16 2.97
CA GLY A 22 -3.27 -5.52 1.73
C GLY A 22 -4.56 -6.12 1.17
N THR A 23 -5.54 -5.29 0.84
CA THR A 23 -6.87 -5.75 0.40
C THR A 23 -7.04 -5.84 -1.12
N TRP A 24 -6.05 -5.40 -1.89
CA TRP A 24 -6.10 -5.45 -3.34
C TRP A 24 -6.37 -6.85 -3.89
N LYS A 25 -7.39 -6.98 -4.75
CA LYS A 25 -7.84 -8.25 -5.36
C LYS A 25 -8.35 -9.30 -4.35
N ILE A 26 -8.74 -8.91 -3.16
CA ILE A 26 -9.51 -9.81 -2.29
C ILE A 26 -10.98 -9.67 -2.67
N PRO A 27 -11.68 -10.78 -3.00
CA PRO A 27 -13.11 -10.74 -3.34
C PRO A 27 -13.97 -10.21 -2.19
N ASP A 28 -15.08 -9.53 -2.57
CA ASP A 28 -15.99 -8.90 -1.61
C ASP A 28 -16.67 -9.89 -0.66
N ASP A 29 -16.91 -11.10 -1.10
CA ASP A 29 -17.54 -12.17 -0.30
C ASP A 29 -16.57 -12.77 0.75
N VAL A 30 -15.27 -12.59 0.57
CA VAL A 30 -14.23 -13.11 1.46
C VAL A 30 -13.93 -12.12 2.60
N LEU A 31 -13.85 -10.82 2.31
CA LEU A 31 -13.40 -9.78 3.25
C LEU A 31 -14.19 -9.71 4.57
N PRO A 32 -15.56 -9.85 4.58
CA PRO A 32 -16.32 -9.76 5.82
C PRO A 32 -15.99 -10.84 6.86
N THR A 33 -15.43 -11.97 6.45
CA THR A 33 -14.99 -13.04 7.34
C THR A 33 -13.47 -13.04 7.56
N LEU A 34 -12.70 -12.69 6.54
CA LEU A 34 -11.24 -12.68 6.60
C LEU A 34 -10.69 -11.61 7.56
N ILE A 35 -11.30 -10.42 7.59
CA ILE A 35 -10.85 -9.32 8.46
C ILE A 35 -11.00 -9.66 9.96
N PRO A 36 -12.14 -10.18 10.47
CA PRO A 36 -12.22 -10.65 11.84
C PRO A 36 -11.19 -11.73 12.19
N GLU A 37 -10.92 -12.67 11.27
CA GLU A 37 -9.87 -13.68 11.44
C GLU A 37 -8.48 -13.04 11.54
N ALA A 38 -8.17 -12.09 10.64
CA ALA A 38 -6.92 -11.35 10.70
C ALA A 38 -6.77 -10.60 12.03
N VAL A 39 -7.83 -9.93 12.50
CA VAL A 39 -7.85 -9.23 13.80
C VAL A 39 -7.60 -10.21 14.93
N SER A 40 -8.20 -11.40 14.91
CA SER A 40 -8.02 -12.44 15.95
C SER A 40 -6.57 -12.96 16.00
N LEU A 41 -5.89 -13.01 14.86
CA LEU A 41 -4.48 -13.37 14.74
C LEU A 41 -3.53 -12.22 15.15
N GLY A 42 -4.06 -11.01 15.38
CA GLY A 42 -3.27 -9.88 15.85
C GLY A 42 -3.06 -8.77 14.80
N TYR A 43 -3.56 -8.89 13.58
CA TYR A 43 -3.49 -7.78 12.62
C TYR A 43 -4.22 -6.55 13.16
N ARG A 44 -3.57 -5.39 12.98
CA ARG A 44 -4.12 -4.08 13.35
C ARG A 44 -4.06 -3.05 12.23
N HIS A 45 -3.47 -3.41 11.08
CA HIS A 45 -3.35 -2.54 9.91
C HIS A 45 -4.01 -3.18 8.69
N PHE A 46 -4.93 -2.42 8.04
CA PHE A 46 -5.61 -2.78 6.80
C PHE A 46 -5.34 -1.71 5.76
N ASP A 47 -4.78 -2.10 4.62
CA ASP A 47 -4.45 -1.22 3.50
C ASP A 47 -5.47 -1.37 2.39
N CYS A 48 -6.26 -0.33 2.17
CA CYS A 48 -7.38 -0.24 1.25
C CYS A 48 -7.11 0.80 0.15
N ALA A 49 -7.95 0.88 -0.83
CA ALA A 49 -8.08 1.97 -1.77
C ALA A 49 -9.44 1.93 -2.47
N CYS A 50 -9.98 3.08 -2.82
CA CYS A 50 -11.25 3.14 -3.56
C CYS A 50 -11.17 2.42 -4.92
N ASP A 51 -10.00 2.49 -5.58
CA ASP A 51 -9.71 1.83 -6.84
C ASP A 51 -9.82 0.28 -6.79
N TYR A 52 -9.68 -0.31 -5.61
CA TYR A 52 -9.82 -1.77 -5.45
C TYR A 52 -11.27 -2.24 -5.57
N GLY A 53 -12.25 -1.33 -5.44
CA GLY A 53 -13.68 -1.59 -5.58
C GLY A 53 -14.30 -2.37 -4.42
N ASN A 54 -13.54 -2.67 -3.37
CA ASN A 54 -13.95 -3.56 -2.28
C ASN A 54 -14.03 -2.88 -0.90
N GLU A 55 -13.94 -1.54 -0.82
CA GLU A 55 -14.02 -0.82 0.46
C GLU A 55 -15.32 -1.11 1.25
N PRO A 56 -16.51 -1.24 0.64
CA PRO A 56 -17.71 -1.63 1.37
C PRO A 56 -17.61 -2.99 2.07
N ALA A 57 -16.95 -3.96 1.43
CA ALA A 57 -16.74 -5.29 2.01
C ALA A 57 -15.68 -5.26 3.13
N VAL A 58 -14.63 -4.44 2.97
CA VAL A 58 -13.66 -4.16 4.04
C VAL A 58 -14.34 -3.53 5.23
N GLY A 59 -15.18 -2.50 5.02
CA GLY A 59 -15.94 -1.83 6.07
C GLY A 59 -16.84 -2.79 6.85
N LYS A 60 -17.52 -3.70 6.13
CA LYS A 60 -18.29 -4.77 6.77
C LYS A 60 -17.43 -5.70 7.63
N GLY A 61 -16.23 -6.07 7.15
CA GLY A 61 -15.30 -6.89 7.92
C GLY A 61 -14.79 -6.20 9.18
N ILE A 62 -14.47 -4.89 9.08
CA ILE A 62 -14.09 -4.06 10.23
C ILE A 62 -15.24 -3.99 11.25
N ALA A 63 -16.45 -3.69 10.80
CA ALA A 63 -17.63 -3.63 11.65
C ALA A 63 -17.86 -4.97 12.40
N ASN A 64 -17.77 -6.10 11.70
CA ASN A 64 -17.87 -7.42 12.31
C ASN A 64 -16.81 -7.65 13.41
N ALA A 65 -15.56 -7.21 13.19
CA ALA A 65 -14.49 -7.33 14.18
C ALA A 65 -14.74 -6.44 15.42
N LEU A 66 -15.23 -5.23 15.22
CA LEU A 66 -15.60 -4.29 16.30
C LEU A 66 -16.80 -4.80 17.10
N GLU A 67 -17.85 -5.30 16.44
CA GLU A 67 -19.04 -5.88 17.08
C GLU A 67 -18.71 -7.13 17.90
N ALA A 68 -17.73 -7.92 17.47
CA ALA A 68 -17.24 -9.05 18.24
C ALA A 68 -16.50 -8.66 19.53
N GLY A 69 -16.16 -7.37 19.69
CA GLY A 69 -15.48 -6.84 20.88
C GLY A 69 -14.02 -7.30 21.04
N THR A 70 -13.41 -7.81 19.98
CA THR A 70 -12.02 -8.29 19.99
C THR A 70 -11.01 -7.16 19.90
N VAL A 71 -11.42 -6.02 19.32
CA VAL A 71 -10.65 -4.77 19.19
C VAL A 71 -11.58 -3.56 19.30
N SER A 72 -11.03 -2.40 19.61
CA SER A 72 -11.68 -1.09 19.44
C SER A 72 -11.22 -0.41 18.14
N ARG A 73 -11.90 0.65 17.71
CA ARG A 73 -11.49 1.42 16.50
C ARG A 73 -10.10 2.01 16.65
N GLU A 74 -9.75 2.44 17.85
CA GLU A 74 -8.46 3.07 18.19
C GLU A 74 -7.29 2.08 18.11
N ASP A 75 -7.56 0.78 18.20
CA ASP A 75 -6.55 -0.26 18.04
C ASP A 75 -6.20 -0.51 16.56
N LEU A 76 -7.05 -0.04 15.65
CA LEU A 76 -6.91 -0.29 14.22
C LEU A 76 -6.26 0.89 13.49
N TRP A 77 -5.36 0.58 12.57
CA TRP A 77 -4.81 1.50 11.57
C TRP A 77 -5.43 1.19 10.21
N ILE A 78 -6.25 2.10 9.71
CA ILE A 78 -6.92 1.96 8.42
C ILE A 78 -6.35 2.98 7.44
N THR A 79 -5.80 2.46 6.34
CA THR A 79 -5.26 3.25 5.23
C THR A 79 -6.20 3.18 4.04
N SER A 80 -6.49 4.32 3.41
CA SER A 80 -7.07 4.35 2.07
C SER A 80 -6.33 5.35 1.17
N LYS A 81 -6.75 5.48 -0.10
CA LYS A 81 -5.97 6.20 -1.11
C LYS A 81 -6.87 7.04 -2.02
N LEU A 82 -6.42 8.28 -2.29
CA LEU A 82 -6.98 9.18 -3.29
C LEU A 82 -6.64 8.67 -4.69
N TRP A 83 -7.67 8.37 -5.47
CA TRP A 83 -7.47 7.90 -6.84
C TRP A 83 -7.14 9.03 -7.81
N ASN A 84 -6.49 8.67 -8.90
CA ASN A 84 -5.93 9.56 -9.91
C ASN A 84 -6.94 10.54 -10.54
N THR A 85 -8.22 10.18 -10.63
CA THR A 85 -9.30 11.03 -11.19
C THR A 85 -9.78 12.10 -10.22
N TYR A 86 -9.34 12.08 -8.96
CA TYR A 86 -9.80 13.00 -7.91
C TYR A 86 -8.70 13.95 -7.41
N HIS A 87 -7.61 14.13 -8.16
CA HIS A 87 -6.50 14.98 -7.74
C HIS A 87 -6.80 16.47 -7.78
N HIS A 88 -7.82 16.92 -8.57
CA HIS A 88 -8.21 18.32 -8.52
C HIS A 88 -8.74 18.67 -7.12
N PRO A 89 -8.33 19.81 -6.52
CA PRO A 89 -8.70 20.18 -5.15
C PRO A 89 -10.20 20.07 -4.83
N ASP A 90 -11.07 20.45 -5.78
CA ASP A 90 -12.52 20.37 -5.61
C ASP A 90 -13.06 18.95 -5.41
N HIS A 91 -12.27 17.91 -5.73
CA HIS A 91 -12.71 16.52 -5.68
C HIS A 91 -12.10 15.72 -4.52
N VAL A 92 -10.98 16.19 -3.96
CA VAL A 92 -10.21 15.45 -2.94
C VAL A 92 -11.07 15.13 -1.72
N ARG A 93 -11.79 16.14 -1.20
CA ARG A 93 -12.64 15.97 -0.02
C ARG A 93 -13.78 14.97 -0.27
N ALA A 94 -14.49 15.11 -1.39
CA ALA A 94 -15.58 14.22 -1.74
C ALA A 94 -15.11 12.77 -1.92
N ALA A 95 -13.92 12.56 -2.49
CA ALA A 95 -13.32 11.23 -2.63
C ALA A 95 -12.98 10.60 -1.27
N CYS A 96 -12.43 11.38 -0.33
CA CYS A 96 -12.16 10.92 1.03
C CYS A 96 -13.45 10.56 1.78
N GLU A 97 -14.45 11.43 1.73
CA GLU A 97 -15.76 11.21 2.36
C GLU A 97 -16.46 9.96 1.77
N ARG A 98 -16.27 9.69 0.48
CA ARG A 98 -16.80 8.48 -0.16
C ARG A 98 -16.10 7.22 0.38
N SER A 99 -14.77 7.19 0.49
CA SER A 99 -14.05 6.07 1.11
C SER A 99 -14.46 5.87 2.57
N LEU A 100 -14.63 6.95 3.35
CA LEU A 100 -15.13 6.87 4.73
C LEU A 100 -16.53 6.24 4.78
N GLN A 101 -17.42 6.67 3.88
CA GLN A 101 -18.76 6.09 3.78
C GLN A 101 -18.73 4.61 3.45
N ASP A 102 -17.94 4.20 2.46
CA ASP A 102 -17.82 2.81 2.01
C ASP A 102 -17.20 1.92 3.10
N LEU A 103 -16.23 2.44 3.86
CA LEU A 103 -15.61 1.76 5.00
C LEU A 103 -16.46 1.79 6.28
N GLY A 104 -17.50 2.64 6.34
CA GLY A 104 -18.32 2.82 7.55
C GLY A 104 -17.55 3.44 8.71
N LEU A 105 -16.68 4.41 8.42
CA LEU A 105 -15.78 5.06 9.38
C LEU A 105 -15.99 6.58 9.39
N ASP A 106 -15.70 7.21 10.52
CA ASP A 106 -15.73 8.68 10.66
C ASP A 106 -14.37 9.30 10.33
N GLU A 107 -13.26 8.54 10.49
CA GLU A 107 -11.89 9.02 10.30
C GLU A 107 -10.98 7.88 9.81
N LEU A 108 -10.06 8.20 8.87
CA LEU A 108 -8.95 7.32 8.49
C LEU A 108 -7.69 7.59 9.33
N ASP A 109 -6.88 6.58 9.56
CA ASP A 109 -5.57 6.75 10.20
C ASP A 109 -4.53 7.31 9.23
N LEU A 110 -4.68 6.98 7.93
CA LEU A 110 -3.80 7.43 6.86
C LEU A 110 -4.55 7.52 5.53
N TYR A 111 -4.37 8.63 4.81
CA TYR A 111 -4.86 8.78 3.44
C TYR A 111 -3.71 9.13 2.51
N LEU A 112 -3.57 8.41 1.40
CA LEU A 112 -2.44 8.50 0.49
C LEU A 112 -2.86 8.99 -0.89
N ILE A 113 -2.08 9.84 -1.56
CA ILE A 113 -2.20 10.02 -3.02
C ILE A 113 -1.68 8.74 -3.67
N HIS A 114 -2.53 8.04 -4.47
CA HIS A 114 -2.25 6.67 -4.92
C HIS A 114 -1.12 6.58 -5.97
N PHE A 115 -1.12 7.49 -6.95
CA PHE A 115 -0.06 7.62 -7.94
C PHE A 115 0.19 9.11 -8.24
N PRO A 116 1.39 9.49 -8.68
CA PRO A 116 1.63 10.84 -9.22
C PRO A 116 1.12 10.97 -10.66
N VAL A 117 -0.10 10.51 -10.91
CA VAL A 117 -0.76 10.48 -12.22
C VAL A 117 -2.10 11.19 -12.06
N THR A 118 -2.31 12.29 -12.77
CA THR A 118 -3.57 13.03 -12.70
C THR A 118 -4.42 12.74 -13.92
N LEU A 119 -5.60 12.16 -13.70
CA LEU A 119 -6.56 11.82 -14.73
C LEU A 119 -7.79 12.72 -14.67
N ALA A 120 -8.48 12.85 -15.81
CA ALA A 120 -9.72 13.59 -15.90
C ALA A 120 -10.77 13.04 -14.93
N TYR A 121 -11.49 13.93 -14.28
CA TYR A 121 -12.52 13.60 -13.31
C TYR A 121 -13.62 12.72 -13.93
N VAL A 122 -14.02 11.70 -13.17
CA VAL A 122 -15.17 10.85 -13.45
C VAL A 122 -16.13 10.96 -12.26
N PRO A 123 -17.34 11.45 -12.44
CA PRO A 123 -18.34 11.54 -11.37
C PRO A 123 -18.67 10.17 -10.77
N PHE A 124 -18.95 10.13 -9.46
CA PHE A 124 -19.31 8.87 -8.77
C PHE A 124 -20.59 8.24 -9.35
N GLU A 125 -21.53 9.05 -9.81
CA GLU A 125 -22.80 8.64 -10.39
C GLU A 125 -22.61 8.01 -11.79
N GLU A 126 -21.53 8.39 -12.47
CA GLU A 126 -21.18 7.84 -13.78
C GLU A 126 -20.50 6.48 -13.65
N ARG A 127 -19.47 6.42 -12.80
CA ARG A 127 -18.72 5.19 -12.54
C ARG A 127 -17.92 5.26 -11.24
N TYR A 128 -18.06 4.25 -10.39
CA TYR A 128 -17.26 4.08 -9.21
C TYR A 128 -16.96 2.61 -8.90
N PRO A 129 -15.71 2.20 -8.68
CA PRO A 129 -14.51 3.03 -8.85
C PRO A 129 -14.30 3.43 -10.32
N PRO A 130 -13.64 4.58 -10.55
CA PRO A 130 -13.53 5.14 -11.91
C PRO A 130 -12.56 4.37 -12.83
N GLY A 131 -11.58 3.63 -12.26
CA GLY A 131 -10.57 2.89 -13.02
C GLY A 131 -9.63 3.83 -13.80
N TRP A 132 -8.87 3.24 -14.73
CA TRP A 132 -7.85 3.94 -15.51
C TRP A 132 -8.40 4.60 -16.79
N PHE A 133 -9.38 3.96 -17.47
CA PHE A 133 -9.96 4.51 -18.67
C PHE A 133 -10.86 5.71 -18.37
N PHE A 134 -10.73 6.77 -19.18
CA PHE A 134 -11.69 7.89 -19.11
C PHE A 134 -13.07 7.46 -19.62
N ASP A 135 -13.11 6.85 -20.81
CA ASP A 135 -14.30 6.27 -21.41
C ASP A 135 -14.00 4.82 -21.84
N PRO A 136 -14.42 3.81 -21.05
CA PRO A 136 -14.17 2.40 -21.36
C PRO A 136 -14.98 1.88 -22.55
N GLU A 137 -16.04 2.58 -22.99
CA GLU A 137 -16.88 2.21 -24.12
C GLU A 137 -16.42 2.88 -25.43
N ALA A 138 -15.38 3.70 -25.40
CA ALA A 138 -14.81 4.31 -26.61
C ALA A 138 -14.25 3.26 -27.56
N GLU A 139 -14.18 3.57 -28.86
CA GLU A 139 -13.58 2.68 -29.88
C GLU A 139 -12.12 2.30 -29.54
N ASN A 140 -11.37 3.25 -28.93
CA ASN A 140 -10.00 3.04 -28.45
C ASN A 140 -9.91 3.62 -27.01
N PRO A 141 -10.31 2.86 -25.99
CA PRO A 141 -10.25 3.33 -24.61
C PRO A 141 -8.83 3.69 -24.19
N SER A 142 -8.67 4.81 -23.51
CA SER A 142 -7.35 5.28 -23.03
C SER A 142 -7.49 6.07 -21.74
N MET A 143 -6.38 6.29 -21.04
CA MET A 143 -6.33 7.27 -19.97
C MET A 143 -6.48 8.67 -20.57
N LYS A 144 -7.12 9.57 -19.82
CA LYS A 144 -7.19 11.00 -20.18
C LYS A 144 -6.48 11.80 -19.09
N HIS A 145 -5.25 12.17 -19.40
CA HIS A 145 -4.44 12.99 -18.53
C HIS A 145 -4.96 14.45 -18.47
N VAL A 146 -4.79 15.08 -17.30
CA VAL A 146 -5.05 16.51 -17.07
C VAL A 146 -3.94 17.09 -16.19
N ASP A 147 -3.67 18.39 -16.36
CA ASP A 147 -2.63 19.07 -15.58
C ASP A 147 -3.25 19.64 -14.29
N VAL A 148 -2.84 19.07 -13.15
CA VAL A 148 -3.09 19.63 -11.82
C VAL A 148 -1.75 19.67 -11.09
N PRO A 149 -1.29 20.84 -10.62
CA PRO A 149 -0.08 20.94 -9.83
C PRO A 149 -0.17 20.04 -8.59
N TYR A 150 0.87 19.26 -8.33
CA TYR A 150 0.86 18.35 -7.17
C TYR A 150 0.70 19.08 -5.84
N ALA A 151 1.19 20.34 -5.78
CA ALA A 151 1.02 21.22 -4.64
C ALA A 151 -0.46 21.56 -4.35
N ASP A 152 -1.28 21.69 -5.40
CA ASP A 152 -2.71 21.99 -5.22
C ASP A 152 -3.45 20.76 -4.66
N THR A 153 -3.16 19.57 -5.18
CA THR A 153 -3.67 18.31 -4.62
C THR A 153 -3.23 18.16 -3.16
N TRP A 154 -1.95 18.44 -2.87
CA TRP A 154 -1.43 18.30 -1.51
C TRP A 154 -2.10 19.27 -0.53
N GLY A 155 -2.31 20.53 -0.94
CA GLY A 155 -3.05 21.50 -0.13
C GLY A 155 -4.46 21.01 0.24
N ALA A 156 -5.17 20.40 -0.70
CA ALA A 156 -6.48 19.80 -0.42
C ALA A 156 -6.39 18.55 0.49
N MET A 157 -5.31 17.77 0.40
CA MET A 157 -5.05 16.68 1.37
C MET A 157 -4.82 17.22 2.79
N GLU A 158 -4.11 18.33 2.93
CA GLU A 158 -3.91 18.99 4.23
C GLU A 158 -5.22 19.47 4.87
N GLU A 159 -6.16 19.94 4.05
CA GLU A 159 -7.50 20.33 4.51
C GLU A 159 -8.32 19.15 5.07
N LEU A 160 -8.05 17.91 4.64
CA LEU A 160 -8.67 16.72 5.21
C LEU A 160 -8.22 16.48 6.67
N VAL A 161 -6.94 16.74 6.95
CA VAL A 161 -6.39 16.67 8.31
C VAL A 161 -7.01 17.76 9.19
N ASP A 162 -7.03 19.02 8.70
CA ASP A 162 -7.63 20.14 9.41
C ASP A 162 -9.13 19.90 9.68
N GLY A 163 -9.80 19.19 8.77
CA GLY A 163 -11.22 18.83 8.88
C GLY A 163 -11.50 17.59 9.74
N GLY A 164 -10.47 16.92 10.25
CA GLY A 164 -10.60 15.72 11.09
C GLY A 164 -11.11 14.47 10.36
N LEU A 165 -11.03 14.45 9.03
CA LEU A 165 -11.41 13.28 8.23
C LEU A 165 -10.30 12.22 8.20
N VAL A 166 -9.04 12.65 8.34
CA VAL A 166 -7.88 11.78 8.35
C VAL A 166 -6.87 12.24 9.41
N LYS A 167 -6.22 11.31 10.09
CA LYS A 167 -5.17 11.67 11.08
C LYS A 167 -3.87 12.06 10.40
N ARG A 168 -3.54 11.39 9.28
CA ARG A 168 -2.26 11.55 8.58
C ARG A 168 -2.47 11.49 7.08
N ILE A 169 -1.56 12.14 6.36
CA ILE A 169 -1.51 12.11 4.89
C ILE A 169 -0.14 11.67 4.41
N GLY A 170 -0.12 11.08 3.24
CA GLY A 170 1.12 10.62 2.60
C GLY A 170 0.93 10.37 1.11
N VAL A 171 1.88 9.67 0.52
CA VAL A 171 1.95 9.50 -0.92
C VAL A 171 2.34 8.08 -1.28
N CYS A 172 2.02 7.65 -2.51
CA CYS A 172 2.50 6.41 -3.08
C CYS A 172 3.28 6.68 -4.37
N ASN A 173 4.23 5.78 -4.68
CA ASN A 173 4.91 5.73 -5.97
C ASN A 173 5.70 6.99 -6.35
N LEU A 174 6.21 7.74 -5.36
CA LEU A 174 7.10 8.88 -5.58
C LEU A 174 8.56 8.49 -5.41
N GLY A 175 9.41 9.07 -6.28
CA GLY A 175 10.85 9.05 -6.10
C GLY A 175 11.35 10.23 -5.24
N THR A 176 12.65 10.22 -4.91
CA THR A 176 13.27 11.23 -4.04
C THR A 176 13.17 12.65 -4.57
N ALA A 177 13.19 12.86 -5.89
CA ALA A 177 13.07 14.19 -6.49
C ALA A 177 11.71 14.81 -6.19
N MET A 178 10.62 14.08 -6.43
CA MET A 178 9.26 14.55 -6.13
C MET A 178 9.01 14.69 -4.63
N LEU A 179 9.57 13.80 -3.80
CA LEU A 179 9.47 13.96 -2.33
C LEU A 179 10.16 15.23 -1.84
N ARG A 180 11.33 15.59 -2.41
CA ARG A 180 12.01 16.85 -2.08
C ARG A 180 11.18 18.07 -2.50
N ASP A 181 10.58 18.01 -3.68
CA ASP A 181 9.70 19.06 -4.18
C ASP A 181 8.48 19.21 -3.25
N LEU A 182 7.76 18.13 -2.99
CA LEU A 182 6.62 18.09 -2.07
C LEU A 182 6.97 18.70 -0.70
N LYS A 183 8.09 18.28 -0.10
CA LYS A 183 8.53 18.79 1.21
C LYS A 183 8.81 20.29 1.20
N SER A 184 9.11 20.89 0.05
CA SER A 184 9.47 22.33 -0.03
C SER A 184 8.26 23.25 0.16
N TYR A 185 7.05 22.78 -0.11
CA TYR A 185 5.82 23.57 0.01
C TYR A 185 4.79 22.96 1.00
N ALA A 186 4.96 21.71 1.41
CA ALA A 186 4.04 21.05 2.32
C ALA A 186 4.02 21.73 3.70
N ARG A 187 2.87 22.19 4.15
CA ARG A 187 2.61 22.67 5.51
C ARG A 187 2.55 21.49 6.49
N ILE A 188 1.83 20.44 6.12
CA ILE A 188 1.81 19.14 6.79
C ILE A 188 2.71 18.21 5.98
N GLN A 189 3.81 17.76 6.58
CA GLN A 189 4.76 16.90 5.89
C GLN A 189 4.17 15.51 5.64
N PRO A 190 4.55 14.82 4.53
CA PRO A 190 4.08 13.46 4.29
C PRO A 190 4.58 12.53 5.40
N SER A 191 3.65 11.82 6.04
CA SER A 191 3.98 10.88 7.13
C SER A 191 4.46 9.54 6.61
N VAL A 192 3.97 9.13 5.43
CA VAL A 192 4.22 7.80 4.86
C VAL A 192 4.45 7.92 3.35
N LEU A 193 5.42 7.16 2.85
CA LEU A 193 5.59 6.80 1.45
C LEU A 193 5.27 5.32 1.27
N GLN A 194 4.32 4.99 0.41
CA GLN A 194 4.03 3.60 0.03
C GLN A 194 4.57 3.31 -1.38
N VAL A 195 5.45 2.32 -1.51
CA VAL A 195 6.09 1.94 -2.77
C VAL A 195 6.20 0.43 -2.93
N GLU A 196 6.33 -0.04 -4.17
CA GLU A 196 6.74 -1.41 -4.43
C GLU A 196 8.13 -1.66 -3.84
N MET A 197 8.25 -2.67 -2.97
CA MET A 197 9.53 -3.02 -2.36
C MET A 197 9.57 -4.51 -2.00
N HIS A 198 10.56 -5.19 -2.52
CA HIS A 198 10.82 -6.62 -2.32
C HIS A 198 12.29 -6.93 -2.64
N PRO A 199 12.81 -8.15 -2.43
CA PRO A 199 14.21 -8.47 -2.67
C PRO A 199 14.75 -8.14 -4.08
N TYR A 200 13.89 -8.16 -5.11
CA TYR A 200 14.29 -7.77 -6.48
C TYR A 200 14.17 -6.26 -6.77
N LEU A 201 13.59 -5.50 -5.85
CA LEU A 201 13.49 -4.04 -5.90
C LEU A 201 13.67 -3.47 -4.49
N THR A 202 14.91 -3.40 -4.04
CA THR A 202 15.24 -3.07 -2.65
C THR A 202 15.08 -1.58 -2.31
N GLN A 203 15.13 -0.70 -3.29
CA GLN A 203 14.94 0.74 -3.15
C GLN A 203 15.81 1.38 -2.04
N GLN A 204 17.03 0.91 -1.87
CA GLN A 204 17.89 1.23 -0.73
C GLN A 204 18.10 2.74 -0.51
N ASN A 205 18.36 3.49 -1.60
CA ASN A 205 18.58 4.94 -1.52
C ASN A 205 17.30 5.70 -1.14
N LEU A 206 16.15 5.28 -1.67
CA LEU A 206 14.85 5.87 -1.36
C LEU A 206 14.47 5.61 0.09
N LEU A 207 14.66 4.37 0.57
CA LEU A 207 14.39 4.01 1.97
C LEU A 207 15.25 4.84 2.91
N ARG A 208 16.56 4.91 2.67
CA ARG A 208 17.47 5.73 3.46
C ARG A 208 17.05 7.21 3.48
N PHE A 209 16.70 7.76 2.32
CA PHE A 209 16.22 9.13 2.23
C PHE A 209 14.97 9.34 3.10
N CYS A 210 13.98 8.44 3.03
CA CYS A 210 12.77 8.54 3.84
C CYS A 210 13.08 8.47 5.34
N GLN A 211 13.95 7.56 5.75
CA GLN A 211 14.38 7.42 7.15
C GLN A 211 15.09 8.69 7.67
N GLU A 212 15.96 9.32 6.85
CA GLU A 212 16.62 10.58 7.19
C GLU A 212 15.64 11.78 7.21
N GLN A 213 14.45 11.62 6.68
CA GLN A 213 13.42 12.67 6.57
C GLN A 213 12.19 12.42 7.45
N ASP A 214 12.23 11.42 8.35
CA ASP A 214 11.14 11.02 9.24
C ASP A 214 9.85 10.62 8.47
N ILE A 215 10.00 10.03 7.26
CA ILE A 215 8.92 9.48 6.46
C ILE A 215 8.93 7.96 6.62
N ALA A 216 7.86 7.39 7.17
CA ALA A 216 7.72 5.94 7.24
C ALA A 216 7.52 5.35 5.84
N VAL A 217 8.03 4.14 5.60
CA VAL A 217 7.91 3.48 4.29
C VAL A 217 7.04 2.24 4.41
N THR A 218 6.01 2.16 3.57
CA THR A 218 5.20 0.96 3.37
C THR A 218 5.63 0.24 2.10
N ALA A 219 6.03 -1.02 2.23
CA ALA A 219 6.38 -1.93 1.15
C ALA A 219 5.14 -2.68 0.67
N PHE A 220 4.59 -2.33 -0.49
CA PHE A 220 3.58 -3.15 -1.12
C PHE A 220 4.22 -4.22 -2.02
N SER A 221 3.46 -5.28 -2.35
CA SER A 221 3.95 -6.44 -3.11
C SER A 221 5.26 -7.03 -2.56
N PRO A 222 5.36 -7.32 -1.25
CA PRO A 222 6.62 -7.74 -0.64
C PRO A 222 7.15 -9.08 -1.19
N PHE A 223 6.33 -9.82 -1.94
CA PHE A 223 6.70 -11.07 -2.61
C PHE A 223 6.99 -10.91 -4.11
N GLY A 224 6.99 -9.67 -4.65
CA GLY A 224 7.28 -9.37 -6.05
C GLY A 224 6.27 -9.98 -7.03
N ALA A 225 6.75 -10.74 -7.99
CA ALA A 225 6.03 -11.22 -9.19
C ALA A 225 4.68 -11.89 -8.93
N SER A 226 4.49 -12.59 -7.81
CA SER A 226 3.32 -13.43 -7.57
C SER A 226 1.97 -12.72 -7.72
N SER A 227 1.91 -11.40 -7.47
CA SER A 227 0.71 -10.59 -7.65
C SER A 227 0.48 -10.18 -9.10
N TYR A 228 1.50 -10.24 -9.96
CA TYR A 228 1.54 -9.66 -11.31
C TYR A 228 1.51 -10.69 -12.43
N VAL A 229 1.89 -11.94 -12.16
CA VAL A 229 1.77 -13.04 -13.16
C VAL A 229 0.34 -13.17 -13.72
N PRO A 230 -0.75 -13.14 -12.91
CA PRO A 230 -2.11 -13.23 -13.45
C PRO A 230 -2.53 -12.00 -14.28
N LEU A 231 -1.75 -10.91 -14.25
CA LEU A 231 -1.96 -9.69 -15.02
C LEU A 231 -1.07 -9.60 -16.25
N SER A 232 -0.24 -10.61 -16.51
CA SER A 232 0.78 -10.61 -17.57
C SER A 232 1.81 -9.47 -17.44
N MET A 233 2.05 -9.01 -16.22
CA MET A 233 3.04 -7.98 -15.87
C MET A 233 4.33 -8.60 -15.30
N ALA A 234 4.35 -9.91 -15.09
CA ALA A 234 5.51 -10.68 -14.65
C ALA A 234 5.47 -12.09 -15.23
N ASP A 235 6.64 -12.68 -15.42
CA ASP A 235 6.78 -14.08 -15.79
C ASP A 235 6.78 -14.99 -14.53
N ALA A 236 6.28 -16.22 -14.67
CA ALA A 236 6.24 -17.18 -13.56
C ALA A 236 7.64 -17.53 -13.02
N ASN A 237 8.67 -17.45 -13.87
CA ASN A 237 10.07 -17.70 -13.50
C ASN A 237 10.72 -16.55 -12.71
N GLU A 238 10.02 -15.42 -12.53
CA GLU A 238 10.44 -14.31 -11.69
C GLU A 238 9.99 -14.45 -10.23
N SER A 239 9.43 -15.62 -9.87
CA SER A 239 8.93 -15.91 -8.53
C SER A 239 10.05 -15.86 -7.49
N LEU A 240 9.90 -15.03 -6.46
CA LEU A 240 10.79 -15.00 -5.31
C LEU A 240 10.81 -16.34 -4.56
N PHE A 241 9.71 -17.09 -4.60
CA PHE A 241 9.58 -18.37 -3.90
C PHE A 241 10.44 -19.49 -4.51
N ASP A 242 10.87 -19.31 -5.75
CA ASP A 242 11.72 -20.27 -6.47
C ASP A 242 13.21 -19.87 -6.50
N ASP A 243 13.57 -18.75 -5.88
CA ASP A 243 14.95 -18.26 -5.81
C ASP A 243 15.77 -19.07 -4.79
N ALA A 244 16.92 -19.59 -5.22
CA ALA A 244 17.74 -20.51 -4.44
C ALA A 244 18.37 -19.85 -3.20
N ASP A 245 18.73 -18.57 -3.28
CA ASP A 245 19.39 -17.87 -2.19
C ASP A 245 18.42 -17.67 -1.03
N ILE A 246 17.21 -17.18 -1.31
CA ILE A 246 16.21 -16.96 -0.25
C ILE A 246 15.65 -18.29 0.29
N GLN A 247 15.55 -19.34 -0.56
CA GLN A 247 15.20 -20.70 -0.12
C GLN A 247 16.25 -21.28 0.86
N SER A 248 17.53 -21.05 0.59
CA SER A 248 18.62 -21.46 1.48
C SER A 248 18.54 -20.75 2.83
N ILE A 249 18.28 -19.45 2.82
CA ILE A 249 18.06 -18.66 4.05
C ILE A 249 16.83 -19.19 4.80
N ALA A 250 15.72 -19.45 4.10
CA ALA A 250 14.50 -19.99 4.70
C ALA A 250 14.75 -21.32 5.41
N ALA A 251 15.48 -22.23 4.77
CA ALA A 251 15.87 -23.51 5.36
C ALA A 251 16.76 -23.35 6.61
N LYS A 252 17.69 -22.37 6.60
CA LYS A 252 18.58 -22.06 7.73
C LYS A 252 17.79 -21.66 8.99
N TYR A 253 16.70 -20.90 8.83
CA TYR A 253 15.87 -20.42 9.95
C TYR A 253 14.68 -21.33 10.25
N GLY A 254 14.42 -22.37 9.43
CA GLY A 254 13.23 -23.21 9.55
C GLY A 254 11.93 -22.42 9.30
N LYS A 255 11.99 -21.44 8.41
CA LYS A 255 10.89 -20.54 8.05
C LYS A 255 10.55 -20.68 6.57
N THR A 256 9.41 -20.11 6.15
CA THR A 256 9.04 -20.05 4.73
C THR A 256 9.76 -18.87 4.04
N VAL A 257 9.85 -18.93 2.72
CA VAL A 257 10.36 -17.82 1.91
C VAL A 257 9.56 -16.53 2.16
N GLY A 258 8.23 -16.65 2.30
CA GLY A 258 7.36 -15.51 2.63
C GLY A 258 7.74 -14.88 3.96
N GLN A 259 7.97 -15.67 5.01
CA GLN A 259 8.41 -15.18 6.31
C GLN A 259 9.78 -14.50 6.25
N ILE A 260 10.73 -15.03 5.47
CA ILE A 260 12.03 -14.40 5.28
C ILE A 260 11.90 -13.04 4.58
N ALA A 261 11.11 -12.96 3.49
CA ALA A 261 10.91 -11.71 2.76
C ALA A 261 10.24 -10.63 3.64
N LEU A 262 9.22 -11.01 4.42
CA LEU A 262 8.55 -10.10 5.36
C LEU A 262 9.48 -9.68 6.51
N ARG A 263 10.23 -10.63 7.07
CA ARG A 263 11.21 -10.32 8.12
C ARG A 263 12.29 -9.36 7.62
N TRP A 264 12.83 -9.58 6.43
CA TRP A 264 13.77 -8.68 5.79
C TRP A 264 13.19 -7.27 5.64
N ALA A 265 11.95 -7.13 5.13
CA ALA A 265 11.31 -5.84 4.97
C ALA A 265 11.15 -5.12 6.32
N VAL A 266 10.60 -5.79 7.34
CA VAL A 266 10.38 -5.20 8.67
C VAL A 266 11.71 -4.89 9.37
N GLN A 267 12.73 -5.75 9.22
CA GLN A 267 14.04 -5.53 9.86
C GLN A 267 14.80 -4.35 9.24
N ARG A 268 14.49 -3.95 8.01
CA ARG A 268 14.96 -2.71 7.37
C ARG A 268 14.27 -1.46 7.87
N GLY A 269 13.26 -1.57 8.73
CA GLY A 269 12.45 -0.46 9.21
C GLY A 269 11.35 -0.05 8.23
N THR A 270 10.73 -1.02 7.53
CA THR A 270 9.55 -0.77 6.68
C THR A 270 8.33 -1.47 7.23
N VAL A 271 7.15 -0.96 6.88
CA VAL A 271 5.87 -1.66 7.03
C VAL A 271 5.67 -2.53 5.80
N ALA A 272 5.25 -3.78 5.94
CA ALA A 272 4.93 -4.64 4.80
C ALA A 272 3.43 -4.98 4.79
N ILE A 273 2.81 -4.98 3.60
CA ILE A 273 1.38 -5.24 3.42
C ILE A 273 1.15 -6.41 2.45
N PRO A 274 1.55 -7.64 2.85
CA PRO A 274 1.24 -8.82 2.06
C PRO A 274 -0.28 -8.99 1.88
N LYS A 275 -0.70 -9.52 0.73
CA LYS A 275 -2.08 -9.88 0.44
C LYS A 275 -2.25 -11.38 0.54
N THR A 276 -3.29 -11.82 1.23
CA THR A 276 -3.74 -13.21 1.23
C THR A 276 -5.24 -13.31 1.45
N GLN A 277 -5.84 -14.42 1.02
CA GLN A 277 -7.22 -14.80 1.28
C GLN A 277 -7.32 -16.03 2.20
N THR A 278 -6.18 -16.54 2.64
CA THR A 278 -6.07 -17.81 3.36
C THR A 278 -5.66 -17.55 4.80
N VAL A 279 -6.42 -18.02 5.76
CA VAL A 279 -6.18 -17.84 7.20
C VAL A 279 -4.81 -18.39 7.61
N SER A 280 -4.40 -19.54 7.07
CA SER A 280 -3.06 -20.10 7.36
C SER A 280 -1.93 -19.18 6.89
N HIS A 281 -2.09 -18.49 5.75
CA HIS A 281 -1.10 -17.51 5.32
C HIS A 281 -1.17 -16.20 6.12
N LEU A 282 -2.35 -15.81 6.65
CA LEU A 282 -2.41 -14.71 7.61
C LEU A 282 -1.56 -15.01 8.83
N GLN A 283 -1.71 -16.21 9.39
CA GLN A 283 -0.93 -16.65 10.54
C GLN A 283 0.57 -16.69 10.21
N GLU A 284 0.95 -17.32 9.10
CA GLU A 284 2.33 -17.39 8.64
C GLU A 284 2.98 -16.02 8.48
N ASN A 285 2.28 -15.07 7.83
CA ASN A 285 2.79 -13.73 7.56
C ASN A 285 3.04 -12.90 8.83
N ILE A 286 2.31 -13.16 9.91
CA ILE A 286 2.46 -12.44 11.17
C ILE A 286 3.48 -13.10 12.12
N GLU A 287 3.80 -14.39 11.93
CA GLU A 287 4.76 -15.16 12.74
C GLU A 287 6.22 -14.92 12.28
N ILE A 288 6.63 -13.64 12.26
CA ILE A 288 7.96 -13.21 11.80
C ILE A 288 8.79 -12.51 12.90
N TYR A 289 8.26 -12.42 14.12
CA TYR A 289 8.93 -11.68 15.20
C TYR A 289 9.72 -12.57 16.16
N ASP A 290 9.63 -13.89 16.03
CA ASP A 290 10.30 -14.89 16.85
C ASP A 290 11.74 -15.19 16.40
N PHE A 291 12.20 -14.57 15.30
CA PHE A 291 13.57 -14.69 14.78
C PHE A 291 14.07 -13.36 14.21
N GLY A 292 15.38 -13.27 13.97
CA GLY A 292 16.02 -12.15 13.28
C GLY A 292 17.00 -12.67 12.24
N LEU A 293 17.05 -12.04 11.09
CA LEU A 293 18.05 -12.33 10.05
C LEU A 293 19.42 -11.77 10.48
N SER A 294 20.48 -12.54 10.24
CA SER A 294 21.84 -12.06 10.45
C SER A 294 22.21 -10.95 9.44
N GLU A 295 23.23 -10.16 9.75
CA GLU A 295 23.71 -9.13 8.82
C GLU A 295 24.15 -9.74 7.47
N GLU A 296 24.74 -10.92 7.48
CA GLU A 296 25.12 -11.65 6.26
C GLU A 296 23.91 -12.02 5.42
N ASP A 297 22.83 -12.56 6.04
CA ASP A 297 21.61 -12.93 5.33
C ASP A 297 20.88 -11.68 4.81
N MET A 298 20.85 -10.59 5.58
CA MET A 298 20.31 -9.30 5.13
C MET A 298 21.05 -8.79 3.90
N LEU A 299 22.38 -8.83 3.90
CA LEU A 299 23.21 -8.44 2.75
C LEU A 299 22.98 -9.35 1.55
N THR A 300 22.84 -10.66 1.75
CA THR A 300 22.54 -11.61 0.67
C THR A 300 21.21 -11.24 0.00
N ILE A 301 20.18 -10.96 0.78
CA ILE A 301 18.87 -10.56 0.24
C ILE A 301 18.97 -9.18 -0.45
N ASP A 302 19.71 -8.23 0.12
CA ASP A 302 19.91 -6.91 -0.51
C ASP A 302 20.63 -7.02 -1.87
N GLN A 303 21.53 -8.00 -2.04
CA GLN A 303 22.23 -8.27 -3.30
C GLN A 303 21.37 -8.97 -4.36
N MET A 304 20.18 -9.47 -4.01
CA MET A 304 19.21 -9.98 -4.98
C MET A 304 18.57 -8.86 -5.81
N ASN A 305 18.83 -7.59 -5.48
CA ASN A 305 18.30 -6.44 -6.21
C ASN A 305 18.60 -6.52 -7.71
N ARG A 306 17.57 -6.37 -8.51
CA ARG A 306 17.64 -6.37 -9.99
C ARG A 306 17.04 -5.10 -10.56
N ASP A 307 16.64 -4.14 -9.70
CA ASP A 307 15.84 -2.95 -10.03
C ASP A 307 14.55 -3.34 -10.82
N ARG A 308 14.04 -4.55 -10.56
CA ARG A 308 12.87 -5.11 -11.23
C ARG A 308 11.58 -4.60 -10.58
N ARG A 309 10.95 -3.65 -11.23
CA ARG A 309 9.63 -3.14 -10.86
C ARG A 309 8.57 -3.91 -11.66
N PHE A 310 7.53 -4.39 -10.99
CA PHE A 310 6.39 -5.05 -11.62
C PHE A 310 5.22 -4.08 -11.80
N ASN A 311 5.05 -3.13 -10.90
CA ASN A 311 4.01 -2.11 -10.96
C ASN A 311 4.56 -0.82 -11.57
N ASP A 312 4.80 -0.84 -12.88
CA ASP A 312 5.31 0.31 -13.63
C ASP A 312 4.24 0.85 -14.58
N PRO A 313 3.71 2.06 -14.34
CA PRO A 313 2.74 2.69 -15.24
C PRO A 313 3.26 2.90 -16.66
N ALA A 314 4.57 3.01 -16.89
CA ALA A 314 5.13 3.08 -18.25
C ALA A 314 4.86 1.80 -19.04
N GLU A 315 4.97 0.63 -18.38
CA GLU A 315 4.74 -0.66 -19.01
C GLU A 315 3.25 -1.01 -19.09
N PHE A 316 2.56 -1.06 -17.93
CA PHE A 316 1.16 -1.48 -17.93
C PHE A 316 0.21 -0.43 -18.52
N GLY A 317 0.54 0.85 -18.43
CA GLY A 317 -0.26 1.94 -18.97
C GLY A 317 -0.36 1.85 -20.50
N GLU A 318 0.75 1.58 -21.19
CA GLU A 318 0.74 1.37 -22.63
C GLU A 318 0.08 0.04 -23.01
N ALA A 319 0.45 -1.04 -22.33
CA ALA A 319 -0.03 -2.39 -22.66
C ALA A 319 -1.53 -2.61 -22.40
N ALA A 320 -2.04 -2.10 -21.26
CA ALA A 320 -3.41 -2.35 -20.82
C ALA A 320 -4.37 -1.17 -21.03
N PHE A 321 -3.85 0.07 -21.11
CA PHE A 321 -4.66 1.29 -21.12
C PHE A 321 -4.36 2.23 -22.28
N ASN A 322 -3.65 1.76 -23.32
CA ASN A 322 -3.31 2.50 -24.53
C ASN A 322 -2.66 3.88 -24.25
N THR A 323 -1.90 4.00 -23.15
CA THR A 323 -1.36 5.28 -22.71
C THR A 323 0.04 5.08 -22.14
N PHE A 324 1.05 5.62 -22.81
CA PHE A 324 2.40 5.66 -22.26
C PHE A 324 2.50 6.77 -21.21
N TYR A 325 2.71 6.41 -19.96
CA TYR A 325 2.78 7.34 -18.85
C TYR A 325 3.83 6.91 -17.81
N PRO A 326 5.12 7.14 -18.09
CA PRO A 326 6.19 6.80 -17.15
C PRO A 326 6.16 7.74 -15.92
N ILE A 327 6.35 7.15 -14.74
CA ILE A 327 6.52 7.86 -13.47
C ILE A 327 7.84 7.52 -12.78
N PHE A 328 8.54 6.54 -13.31
CA PHE A 328 9.88 6.14 -12.90
C PHE A 328 10.85 6.27 -14.08
N ASP A 329 12.16 6.50 -13.78
CA ASP A 329 13.26 6.57 -14.76
C ASP A 329 13.94 5.22 -14.93
#